data_f2a03b8c9c891a8aa55d2c8d700b225c
#
_entry.id   f2a03b8c9c891a8aa55d2c8d700b225c
#
_cell.length_a   1.000
_cell.length_b   1.000
_cell.length_c   1.000
_cell.angle_alpha   90.00
_cell.angle_beta   90.00
_cell.angle_gamma   90.00
#
_symmetry.space_group_name_H-M   'P 1'
#
loop_
_entity.id
_entity.type
_entity.pdbx_description
1 polymer ?
#
loop_
_entity_poly.entity_id
_entity_poly.type
_entity_poly.pdbx_seq_one_letter_code
_entity_poly.pdbx_strand_id
1 'polypeptide(L)'
;DEQRVVGYGKWAQTFINIARHNKWILLSATPGDSWMDYMAVFIANGFYRNKTDFINQHVVYDWRVKNFPKIDHYMDEYRLEMYKNRLLVNMYFKRNTIPHHETIMVDYDVEKYRKVVKDRFNPYTDSPIINASEFCSVLRRITNEDESRSVKLLELFESHPKMIIFYNY
;
A
#
# COMPACT_ATOMS: atom_id res chain seq x y z
N ASP A 1 -0.96 -11.12 11.32
CA ASP A 1 -0.91 -10.10 10.25
C ASP A 1 0.42 -10.22 9.51
N GLU A 2 0.39 -10.89 8.38
CA GLU A 2 1.52 -11.27 7.52
C GLU A 2 2.30 -10.07 6.98
N GLN A 3 1.65 -8.92 6.84
CA GLN A 3 2.31 -7.68 6.38
C GLN A 3 3.51 -7.28 7.26
N ARG A 4 3.56 -7.75 8.49
CA ARG A 4 4.69 -7.48 9.40
C ARG A 4 5.97 -8.24 9.04
N VAL A 5 5.87 -9.35 8.32
CA VAL A 5 7.04 -10.12 7.84
C VAL A 5 7.44 -9.75 6.42
N VAL A 6 6.67 -8.90 5.75
CA VAL A 6 6.97 -8.35 4.42
C VAL A 6 8.13 -7.37 4.50
N GLY A 7 8.96 -7.33 3.46
CA GLY A 7 10.16 -6.48 3.41
C GLY A 7 11.32 -7.03 4.25
N TYR A 8 12.09 -6.16 4.93
CA TYR A 8 13.25 -6.56 5.72
C TYR A 8 13.39 -5.76 7.03
N GLY A 9 12.27 -5.49 7.67
CA GLY A 9 12.23 -4.88 9.00
C GLY A 9 12.63 -5.85 10.13
N LYS A 10 12.60 -5.38 11.38
CA LYS A 10 12.91 -6.20 12.56
C LYS A 10 12.05 -7.47 12.64
N TRP A 11 10.77 -7.38 12.31
CA TRP A 11 9.84 -8.52 12.29
C TRP A 11 10.24 -9.58 11.26
N ALA A 12 10.62 -9.17 10.06
CA ALA A 12 11.08 -10.07 9.01
C ALA A 12 12.37 -10.79 9.42
N GLN A 13 13.32 -10.08 10.05
CA GLN A 13 14.58 -10.67 10.57
C GLN A 13 14.29 -11.69 11.67
N THR A 14 13.39 -11.36 12.61
CA THR A 14 12.97 -12.28 13.66
C THR A 14 12.29 -13.52 13.07
N PHE A 15 11.40 -13.33 12.09
CA PHE A 15 10.76 -14.42 11.37
C PHE A 15 11.80 -15.34 10.71
N ILE A 16 12.77 -14.79 9.98
CA ILE A 16 13.83 -15.58 9.34
C ILE A 16 14.59 -16.43 10.36
N ASN A 17 14.93 -15.87 11.52
CA ASN A 17 15.64 -16.59 12.57
C ASN A 17 14.81 -17.75 13.14
N ILE A 18 13.52 -17.54 13.38
CA ILE A 18 12.63 -18.57 13.88
C ILE A 18 12.37 -19.65 12.80
N ALA A 19 12.08 -19.23 11.58
CA ALA A 19 11.70 -20.08 10.47
C ALA A 19 12.82 -21.04 10.02
N ARG A 20 14.08 -20.65 10.15
CA ARG A 20 15.23 -21.53 9.84
C ARG A 20 15.34 -22.80 10.70
N HIS A 21 14.77 -22.76 11.89
CA HIS A 21 14.86 -23.85 12.88
C HIS A 21 13.50 -24.53 13.15
N ASN A 22 12.44 -24.07 12.53
CA ASN A 22 11.09 -24.55 12.80
C ASN A 22 10.33 -24.78 11.50
N LYS A 23 9.34 -25.67 11.55
CA LYS A 23 8.29 -25.73 10.52
C LYS A 23 7.34 -24.56 10.74
N TRP A 24 6.91 -23.92 9.68
CA TRP A 24 6.06 -22.73 9.74
C TRP A 24 5.07 -22.67 8.59
N ILE A 25 3.98 -21.99 8.79
CA ILE A 25 2.97 -21.65 7.79
C ILE A 25 2.61 -20.19 8.00
N LEU A 26 2.57 -19.43 6.92
CA LEU A 26 2.02 -18.07 6.90
C LEU A 26 0.68 -18.11 6.17
N LEU A 27 -0.34 -17.51 6.78
CA LEU A 27 -1.67 -17.36 6.19
C LEU A 27 -1.87 -15.89 5.83
N SER A 28 -2.14 -15.62 4.57
CA SER A 28 -2.31 -14.26 4.05
C SER A 28 -3.31 -14.24 2.90
N ALA A 29 -4.12 -13.19 2.85
CA ALA A 29 -4.91 -12.86 1.68
C ALA A 29 -4.10 -12.02 0.66
N THR A 30 -3.02 -11.38 1.13
CA THR A 30 -2.16 -10.46 0.36
C THR A 30 -0.70 -10.74 0.66
N PRO A 31 -0.12 -11.81 0.11
CA PRO A 31 1.22 -12.27 0.48
C PRO A 31 2.34 -11.31 0.06
N GLY A 32 2.09 -10.40 -0.87
CA GLY A 32 3.02 -9.36 -1.31
C GLY A 32 2.72 -8.87 -2.72
N ASP A 33 3.02 -7.61 -2.97
CA ASP A 33 2.80 -6.93 -4.26
C ASP A 33 4.09 -6.83 -5.09
N SER A 34 5.25 -6.94 -4.45
CA SER A 34 6.56 -6.85 -5.07
C SER A 34 7.46 -8.02 -4.68
N TRP A 35 8.50 -8.29 -5.46
CA TRP A 35 9.47 -9.34 -5.13
C TRP A 35 10.23 -9.07 -3.82
N MET A 36 10.38 -7.81 -3.44
CA MET A 36 10.96 -7.45 -2.14
C MET A 36 10.12 -7.94 -0.96
N ASP A 37 8.81 -8.11 -1.15
CA ASP A 37 7.90 -8.56 -0.10
C ASP A 37 8.10 -10.05 0.20
N TYR A 38 8.48 -10.83 -0.81
CA TYR A 38 8.79 -12.26 -0.68
C TYR A 38 10.21 -12.54 -0.17
N MET A 39 11.08 -11.54 -0.12
CA MET A 39 12.51 -11.73 0.20
C MET A 39 12.72 -12.45 1.52
N ALA A 40 11.99 -12.08 2.59
CA ALA A 40 12.13 -12.71 3.89
C ALA A 40 11.75 -14.20 3.85
N VAL A 41 10.70 -14.54 3.12
CA VAL A 41 10.22 -15.92 2.93
C VAL A 41 11.24 -16.72 2.11
N PHE A 42 11.80 -16.15 1.07
CA PHE A 42 12.84 -16.78 0.26
C PHE A 42 14.12 -17.06 1.06
N ILE A 43 14.56 -16.11 1.90
CA ILE A 43 15.71 -16.29 2.79
C ILE A 43 15.42 -17.35 3.85
N ALA A 44 14.23 -17.36 4.44
CA ALA A 44 13.81 -18.35 5.44
C ALA A 44 13.83 -19.78 4.87
N ASN A 45 13.52 -19.95 3.58
CA ASN A 45 13.59 -21.23 2.88
C ASN A 45 14.97 -21.57 2.31
N GLY A 46 15.98 -20.74 2.54
CA GLY A 46 17.36 -21.01 2.13
C GLY A 46 17.64 -20.76 0.65
N PHE A 47 16.74 -20.10 -0.11
CA PHE A 47 17.00 -19.75 -1.52
C PHE A 47 18.07 -18.66 -1.64
N TYR A 48 18.18 -17.81 -0.64
CA TYR A 48 19.21 -16.78 -0.53
C TYR A 48 19.82 -16.78 0.87
N ARG A 49 21.09 -16.43 0.96
CA ARG A 49 21.83 -16.36 2.23
C ARG A 49 21.32 -15.22 3.12
N ASN A 50 21.08 -14.06 2.51
CA ASN A 50 20.67 -12.84 3.18
C ASN A 50 20.08 -11.82 2.16
N LYS A 51 19.66 -10.65 2.67
CA LYS A 51 19.14 -9.53 1.87
C LYS A 51 20.09 -9.11 0.75
N THR A 52 21.37 -8.96 1.05
CA THR A 52 22.38 -8.50 0.06
C THR A 52 22.51 -9.50 -1.09
N ASP A 53 22.48 -10.77 -0.79
CA ASP A 53 22.53 -11.85 -1.78
C ASP A 53 21.32 -11.78 -2.73
N PHE A 54 20.11 -11.61 -2.20
CA PHE A 54 18.89 -11.41 -2.99
C PHE A 54 18.98 -10.16 -3.88
N ILE A 55 19.37 -9.02 -3.28
CA ILE A 55 19.45 -7.74 -4.00
C ILE A 55 20.45 -7.81 -5.13
N ASN A 56 21.64 -8.34 -4.89
CA ASN A 56 22.70 -8.44 -5.89
C ASN A 56 22.32 -9.33 -7.09
N GLN A 57 21.46 -10.32 -6.86
CA GLN A 57 21.03 -11.24 -7.93
C GLN A 57 19.85 -10.71 -8.72
N HIS A 58 18.97 -9.90 -8.11
CA HIS A 58 17.68 -9.59 -8.73
C HIS A 58 17.33 -8.13 -8.84
N VAL A 59 17.89 -7.25 -8.02
CA VAL A 59 17.39 -5.86 -7.95
C VAL A 59 18.28 -4.92 -8.75
N VAL A 60 17.68 -4.23 -9.70
CA VAL A 60 18.30 -3.12 -10.43
C VAL A 60 17.67 -1.81 -9.94
N TYR A 61 18.52 -0.91 -9.48
CA TYR A 61 18.08 0.40 -9.00
C TYR A 61 18.16 1.46 -10.11
N ASP A 62 17.19 2.37 -10.12
CA ASP A 62 17.22 3.54 -11.01
C ASP A 62 18.32 4.51 -10.54
N TRP A 63 19.40 4.58 -11.30
CA TRP A 63 20.56 5.44 -11.04
C TRP A 63 20.26 6.95 -11.14
N ARG A 64 19.12 7.33 -11.74
CA ARG A 64 18.68 8.73 -11.87
C ARG A 64 18.17 9.29 -10.54
N VAL A 65 17.71 8.43 -9.63
CA VAL A 65 17.15 8.82 -8.33
C VAL A 65 18.23 8.79 -7.27
N LYS A 66 18.79 9.98 -6.94
CA LYS A 66 19.94 10.07 -6.03
C LYS A 66 19.60 9.98 -4.53
N ASN A 67 18.41 10.42 -4.13
CA ASN A 67 18.07 10.58 -2.70
C ASN A 67 17.46 9.34 -2.05
N PHE A 68 16.80 8.48 -2.81
CA PHE A 68 16.25 7.23 -2.33
C PHE A 68 16.42 6.14 -3.39
N PRO A 69 16.95 4.97 -3.04
CA PRO A 69 17.10 3.87 -3.98
C PRO A 69 15.72 3.42 -4.46
N LYS A 70 15.37 3.78 -5.69
CA LYS A 70 14.16 3.33 -6.36
C LYS A 70 14.50 2.12 -7.21
N ILE A 71 13.74 1.04 -7.06
CA ILE A 71 13.89 -0.14 -7.92
C ILE A 71 13.36 0.22 -9.30
N ASP A 72 14.18 -0.03 -10.32
CA ASP A 72 13.81 0.13 -11.72
C ASP A 72 13.11 -1.14 -12.21
N HIS A 73 13.79 -2.28 -12.10
CA HIS A 73 13.23 -3.58 -12.45
C HIS A 73 13.91 -4.71 -11.67
N TYR A 74 13.40 -5.93 -11.85
CA TYR A 74 14.01 -7.14 -11.32
C TYR A 74 14.64 -7.97 -12.43
N MET A 75 15.79 -8.54 -12.17
CA MET A 75 16.44 -9.51 -13.05
C MET A 75 15.96 -10.93 -12.72
N ASP A 76 15.93 -11.79 -13.75
CA ASP A 76 15.62 -13.22 -13.60
C ASP A 76 14.30 -13.48 -12.83
N GLU A 77 13.26 -12.73 -13.20
CA GLU A 77 11.92 -12.86 -12.59
C GLU A 77 11.33 -14.26 -12.72
N TYR A 78 11.71 -15.00 -13.76
CA TYR A 78 11.30 -16.39 -13.93
C TYR A 78 11.70 -17.25 -12.72
N ARG A 79 12.92 -17.07 -12.20
CA ARG A 79 13.39 -17.81 -11.02
C ARG A 79 12.63 -17.39 -9.76
N LEU A 80 12.32 -16.11 -9.62
CA LEU A 80 11.52 -15.60 -8.51
C LEU A 80 10.12 -16.19 -8.55
N GLU A 81 9.49 -16.23 -9.71
CA GLU A 81 8.17 -16.84 -9.89
C GLU A 81 8.19 -18.34 -9.60
N MET A 82 9.22 -19.04 -10.04
CA MET A 82 9.41 -20.48 -9.73
C MET A 82 9.51 -20.71 -8.21
N TYR A 83 10.26 -19.89 -7.49
CA TYR A 83 10.36 -19.99 -6.03
C TYR A 83 9.06 -19.66 -5.33
N LYS A 84 8.35 -18.63 -5.78
CA LYS A 84 7.04 -18.26 -5.27
C LYS A 84 6.04 -19.40 -5.45
N ASN A 85 5.96 -19.98 -6.64
CA ASN A 85 5.04 -21.08 -6.94
C ASN A 85 5.36 -22.36 -6.17
N ARG A 86 6.62 -22.57 -5.79
CA ARG A 86 7.02 -23.69 -4.93
C ARG A 86 6.58 -23.52 -3.47
N LEU A 87 6.45 -22.30 -2.99
CA LEU A 87 6.14 -21.98 -1.60
C LEU A 87 4.67 -21.62 -1.37
N LEU A 88 4.05 -20.97 -2.35
CA LEU A 88 2.70 -20.43 -2.23
C LEU A 88 1.67 -21.49 -2.60
N VAL A 89 0.79 -21.77 -1.67
CA VAL A 89 -0.41 -22.59 -1.92
C VAL A 89 -1.61 -21.65 -2.01
N ASN A 90 -2.11 -21.45 -3.22
CA ASN A 90 -3.33 -20.68 -3.43
C ASN A 90 -4.55 -21.52 -2.99
N MET A 91 -5.23 -21.05 -1.96
CA MET A 91 -6.54 -21.60 -1.59
C MET A 91 -7.60 -20.93 -2.46
N TYR A 92 -8.16 -21.73 -3.37
CA TYR A 92 -9.23 -21.25 -4.24
C TYR A 92 -10.48 -20.93 -3.41
N PHE A 93 -10.88 -19.66 -3.38
CA PHE A 93 -12.13 -19.23 -2.78
C PHE A 93 -13.07 -18.73 -3.88
N LYS A 94 -14.16 -19.46 -4.12
CA LYS A 94 -15.19 -19.03 -5.05
C LYS A 94 -16.02 -17.92 -4.38
N ARG A 95 -15.89 -16.69 -4.86
CA ARG A 95 -16.78 -15.60 -4.42
C ARG A 95 -18.18 -15.83 -4.99
N ASN A 96 -19.17 -15.83 -4.14
CA ASN A 96 -20.59 -15.88 -4.54
C ASN A 96 -21.17 -14.47 -4.80
N THR A 97 -20.34 -13.45 -4.69
CA THR A 97 -20.72 -12.04 -4.87
C THR A 97 -20.01 -11.43 -6.06
N ILE A 98 -20.75 -10.68 -6.85
CA ILE A 98 -20.21 -9.88 -7.95
C ILE A 98 -20.02 -8.45 -7.40
N PRO A 99 -18.78 -7.92 -7.38
CA PRO A 99 -18.56 -6.55 -6.96
C PRO A 99 -19.13 -5.59 -8.02
N HIS A 100 -19.94 -4.65 -7.59
CA HIS A 100 -20.35 -3.50 -8.37
C HIS A 100 -19.52 -2.30 -7.92
N HIS A 101 -18.88 -1.63 -8.87
CA HIS A 101 -18.14 -0.40 -8.63
C HIS A 101 -18.92 0.77 -9.19
N GLU A 102 -19.28 1.68 -8.33
CA GLU A 102 -19.95 2.92 -8.69
C GLU A 102 -19.14 4.11 -8.18
N THR A 103 -18.96 5.10 -9.03
CA THR A 103 -18.30 6.35 -8.67
C THR A 103 -19.36 7.42 -8.49
N ILE A 104 -19.51 7.90 -7.26
CA ILE A 104 -20.46 8.94 -6.92
C ILE A 104 -19.71 10.27 -6.83
N MET A 105 -20.10 11.22 -7.66
CA MET A 105 -19.54 12.57 -7.62
C MET A 105 -20.23 13.37 -6.52
N VAL A 106 -19.43 14.10 -5.76
CA VAL A 106 -19.89 15.01 -4.70
C VAL A 106 -19.22 16.36 -4.89
N ASP A 107 -19.88 17.41 -4.44
CA ASP A 107 -19.37 18.76 -4.50
C ASP A 107 -18.31 19.02 -3.41
N TYR A 108 -17.61 20.11 -3.55
CA TYR A 108 -16.68 20.63 -2.57
C TYR A 108 -16.47 22.14 -2.78
N ASP A 109 -15.93 22.83 -1.79
CA ASP A 109 -15.61 24.26 -1.87
C ASP A 109 -14.51 24.54 -2.90
N VAL A 110 -14.91 24.75 -4.15
CA VAL A 110 -14.01 24.99 -5.30
C VAL A 110 -13.25 26.30 -5.14
N GLU A 111 -13.86 27.33 -4.53
CA GLU A 111 -13.20 28.62 -4.35
C GLU A 111 -12.08 28.53 -3.33
N LYS A 112 -12.33 27.94 -2.19
CA LYS A 112 -11.34 27.67 -1.15
C LYS A 112 -10.20 26.80 -1.70
N TYR A 113 -10.55 25.75 -2.47
CA TYR A 113 -9.57 24.89 -3.12
C TYR A 113 -8.64 25.68 -4.06
N ARG A 114 -9.23 26.46 -4.99
CA ARG A 114 -8.48 27.29 -5.95
C ARG A 114 -7.60 28.32 -5.26
N LYS A 115 -8.09 28.92 -4.18
CA LYS A 115 -7.33 29.88 -3.38
C LYS A 115 -6.09 29.22 -2.78
N VAL A 116 -6.21 28.05 -2.15
CA VAL A 116 -5.06 27.30 -1.62
C VAL A 116 -4.07 26.91 -2.70
N VAL A 117 -4.56 26.48 -3.87
CA VAL A 117 -3.69 26.13 -5.01
C VAL A 117 -2.88 27.35 -5.48
N LYS A 118 -3.51 28.53 -5.56
CA LYS A 118 -2.90 29.77 -6.02
C LYS A 118 -1.94 30.37 -5.01
N ASP A 119 -2.41 30.54 -3.77
CA ASP A 119 -1.74 31.36 -2.76
C ASP A 119 -0.75 30.54 -1.92
N ARG A 120 -0.83 29.20 -1.98
CA ARG A 120 -0.01 28.29 -1.14
C ARG A 120 -0.12 28.60 0.34
N PHE A 121 -1.30 28.92 0.80
CA PHE A 121 -1.60 29.30 2.17
C PHE A 121 -2.59 28.32 2.81
N ASN A 122 -2.28 27.89 4.03
CA ASN A 122 -3.10 26.91 4.77
C ASN A 122 -4.19 27.65 5.56
N PRO A 123 -5.47 27.54 5.18
CA PRO A 123 -6.57 28.25 5.83
C PRO A 123 -6.92 27.69 7.21
N TYR A 124 -6.35 26.55 7.61
CA TYR A 124 -6.62 25.92 8.90
C TYR A 124 -5.59 26.28 9.97
N THR A 125 -4.38 26.61 9.57
CA THR A 125 -3.29 26.99 10.50
C THR A 125 -2.88 28.45 10.35
N ASP A 126 -3.51 29.17 9.40
CA ASP A 126 -3.22 30.56 9.08
C ASP A 126 -1.74 30.80 8.78
N SER A 127 -1.14 29.93 7.96
CA SER A 127 0.29 29.95 7.67
C SER A 127 0.60 29.53 6.22
N PRO A 128 1.75 29.97 5.65
CA PRO A 128 2.20 29.51 4.34
C PRO A 128 2.47 28.00 4.32
N ILE A 129 2.08 27.35 3.23
CA ILE A 129 2.37 25.92 3.01
C ILE A 129 3.80 25.74 2.52
N ILE A 130 4.62 25.05 3.30
CA ILE A 130 6.06 24.95 3.05
C ILE A 130 6.41 23.70 2.22
N ASN A 131 5.63 22.63 2.32
CA ASN A 131 5.97 21.36 1.68
C ASN A 131 4.79 20.73 0.93
N ALA A 132 5.12 19.82 0.01
CA ALA A 132 4.13 19.13 -0.82
C ALA A 132 3.17 18.22 -0.03
N SER A 133 3.64 17.63 1.07
CA SER A 133 2.81 16.74 1.91
C SER A 133 1.70 17.53 2.60
N GLU A 134 2.04 18.68 3.19
CA GLU A 134 1.06 19.59 3.79
C GLU A 134 0.08 20.10 2.74
N PHE A 135 0.57 20.49 1.56
CA PHE A 135 -0.26 20.95 0.46
C PHE A 135 -1.32 19.90 0.07
N CYS A 136 -0.89 18.67 -0.15
CA CYS A 136 -1.82 17.58 -0.47
C CYS A 136 -2.81 17.31 0.67
N SER A 137 -2.37 17.40 1.93
CA SER A 137 -3.23 17.23 3.10
C SER A 137 -4.30 18.29 3.19
N VAL A 138 -3.94 19.57 2.98
CA VAL A 138 -4.89 20.70 3.00
C VAL A 138 -5.92 20.56 1.88
N LEU A 139 -5.49 20.25 0.66
CA LEU A 139 -6.41 20.05 -0.47
C LEU A 139 -7.35 18.88 -0.23
N ARG A 140 -6.84 17.76 0.29
CA ARG A 140 -7.66 16.60 0.66
C ARG A 140 -8.67 16.94 1.76
N ARG A 141 -8.27 17.75 2.73
CA ARG A 141 -9.13 18.19 3.80
C ARG A 141 -10.30 19.03 3.26
N ILE A 142 -10.03 20.02 2.39
CA ILE A 142 -11.07 20.84 1.75
C ILE A 142 -12.10 19.97 1.01
N THR A 143 -11.63 19.00 0.24
CA THR A 143 -12.52 18.11 -0.52
C THR A 143 -13.27 17.12 0.35
N ASN A 144 -12.79 16.79 1.56
CA ASN A 144 -13.43 15.81 2.44
C ASN A 144 -14.35 16.41 3.49
N GLU A 145 -14.18 17.68 3.86
CA GLU A 145 -14.98 18.37 4.88
C GLU A 145 -16.34 18.90 4.36
N ASP A 146 -16.57 18.83 3.06
CA ASP A 146 -17.79 19.35 2.47
C ASP A 146 -19.03 18.54 2.89
N GLU A 147 -20.11 19.22 3.24
CA GLU A 147 -21.35 18.60 3.69
C GLU A 147 -22.02 17.73 2.62
N SER A 148 -21.77 18.00 1.34
CA SER A 148 -22.33 17.22 0.22
C SER A 148 -22.03 15.73 0.34
N ARG A 149 -20.88 15.37 0.93
CA ARG A 149 -20.52 13.97 1.20
C ARG A 149 -21.42 13.34 2.24
N SER A 150 -21.68 14.05 3.33
CA SER A 150 -22.53 13.56 4.43
C SER A 150 -23.98 13.41 3.96
N VAL A 151 -24.49 14.37 3.19
CA VAL A 151 -25.83 14.30 2.59
C VAL A 151 -25.90 13.08 1.68
N LYS A 152 -24.92 12.90 0.80
CA LYS A 152 -24.92 11.77 -0.14
C LYS A 152 -24.80 10.42 0.55
N LEU A 153 -24.04 10.33 1.64
CA LEU A 153 -23.97 9.13 2.47
C LEU A 153 -25.30 8.79 3.12
N LEU A 154 -26.05 9.79 3.61
CA LEU A 154 -27.39 9.58 4.18
C LEU A 154 -28.38 9.07 3.14
N GLU A 155 -28.39 9.65 1.93
CA GLU A 155 -29.21 9.16 0.81
C GLU A 155 -28.89 7.70 0.47
N LEU A 156 -27.59 7.34 0.44
CA LEU A 156 -27.16 5.97 0.19
C LEU A 156 -27.58 5.03 1.30
N PHE A 157 -27.54 5.48 2.56
CA PHE A 157 -27.96 4.67 3.70
C PHE A 157 -29.45 4.33 3.68
N GLU A 158 -30.29 5.20 3.17
CA GLU A 158 -31.74 4.92 2.99
C GLU A 158 -31.96 3.75 2.01
N SER A 159 -31.16 3.67 0.95
CA SER A 159 -31.25 2.59 -0.05
C SER A 159 -30.46 1.34 0.32
N HIS A 160 -29.39 1.49 1.13
CA HIS A 160 -28.47 0.43 1.52
C HIS A 160 -28.23 0.41 3.04
N PRO A 161 -29.17 -0.13 3.83
CA PRO A 161 -29.11 -0.06 5.31
C PRO A 161 -27.95 -0.84 5.95
N LYS A 162 -27.23 -1.65 5.17
CA LYS A 162 -26.00 -2.34 5.61
C LYS A 162 -24.83 -1.81 4.81
N MET A 163 -24.09 -0.87 5.37
CA MET A 163 -22.99 -0.20 4.72
C MET A 163 -21.77 -0.14 5.63
N ILE A 164 -20.58 -0.34 5.06
CA ILE A 164 -19.30 -0.10 5.73
C ILE A 164 -18.69 1.15 5.08
N ILE A 165 -18.45 2.18 5.88
CA ILE A 165 -17.89 3.45 5.43
C ILE A 165 -16.44 3.50 5.89
N PHE A 166 -15.52 3.61 4.92
CA PHE A 166 -14.12 3.91 5.19
C PHE A 166 -13.92 5.41 5.09
N TYR A 167 -13.55 6.02 6.20
CA TYR A 167 -13.29 7.45 6.28
C TYR A 167 -11.80 7.70 6.45
N ASN A 168 -11.25 8.60 5.64
CA ASN A 168 -9.85 9.00 5.68
C ASN A 168 -9.76 10.53 5.57
N TYR A 169 -9.02 11.15 6.48
CA TYR A 169 -8.78 12.59 6.48
C TYR A 169 -7.89 13.03 5.32
#